data_c57ecdd9ef4c361389bd7dbf27371dc5
#
_entry.id   c57ecdd9ef4c361389bd7dbf27371dc5
#
_cell.length_a   1.000
_cell.length_b   1.000
_cell.length_c   1.000
_cell.angle_alpha   90.00
_cell.angle_beta   90.00
_cell.angle_gamma   90.00
#
_symmetry.space_group_name_H-M   'P 1'
#
loop_
_entity.id
_entity.type
_entity.pdbx_description
1 polymer ?
#
loop_
_entity_poly.entity_id
_entity_poly.type
_entity_poly.pdbx_seq_one_letter_code
_entity_poly.pdbx_strand_id
1 'polypeptide(L)'
;PIHDLIRAMGLPLICIEGVEADDVIGTYATMATEQKRATVISTGDKDMAQLVSEHVTLVNTMTDTQMDRQGVVDKFGVTPEQIVDYLALMGDSVDNIPGVPKVGPKTAAKWLNEFGTLDELMQRADEIKGKIGENLRNALDQLPLSKALTQIKCDVSLPLSLEQLQPTEPDQAHLRDAFARLEFKSWLEALDSDDAAVQQPDAAQPVSHERDYHLVTTDQELQQWVEELRSAGEFAVDTETTSINYMQAELVGFSFASAPGRAAYVPVAHDYPGAPDQLSLDAALAMLKPLLEDPKLTKIGQNLKYDMSVLARYGVSFAGPLFDTMLESYVLNSTATRHNMDALAEFYLGRSTVHFEDIAGKGAKQLTFNQITLDVAADYAAEDADITLQLHQHLMPLLQAQPSLEQTFRQIDMPLVAILSAVERQGA
;
A
#
# COMPACT_ATOMS: atom_id res chain seq x y z
N PRO A 1 -6.92 -21.29 -18.51
CA PRO A 1 -5.94 -20.34 -19.04
C PRO A 1 -4.69 -20.22 -18.14
N ILE A 2 -4.85 -19.96 -16.80
CA ILE A 2 -3.69 -19.73 -15.92
C ILE A 2 -2.75 -20.93 -15.85
N HIS A 3 -3.27 -22.14 -15.75
CA HIS A 3 -2.46 -23.37 -15.74
C HIS A 3 -1.69 -23.57 -17.06
N ASP A 4 -2.29 -23.19 -18.18
CA ASP A 4 -1.66 -23.30 -19.49
C ASP A 4 -0.52 -22.29 -19.62
N LEU A 5 -0.72 -21.05 -19.11
CA LEU A 5 0.31 -20.03 -19.07
C LEU A 5 1.51 -20.45 -18.20
N ILE A 6 1.26 -20.96 -16.99
CA ILE A 6 2.31 -21.41 -16.08
C ILE A 6 3.15 -22.52 -16.73
N ARG A 7 2.49 -23.48 -17.41
CA ARG A 7 3.19 -24.54 -18.16
C ARG A 7 3.96 -23.99 -19.35
N ALA A 8 3.37 -23.02 -20.08
CA ALA A 8 4.04 -22.38 -21.19
C ALA A 8 5.24 -21.52 -20.75
N MET A 9 5.22 -20.98 -19.53
CA MET A 9 6.38 -20.33 -18.91
C MET A 9 7.49 -21.33 -18.53
N GLY A 10 7.29 -22.62 -18.73
CA GLY A 10 8.24 -23.65 -18.35
C GLY A 10 8.29 -23.94 -16.85
N LEU A 11 7.33 -23.43 -16.08
CA LEU A 11 7.29 -23.63 -14.62
C LEU A 11 6.57 -24.95 -14.27
N PRO A 12 7.11 -25.75 -13.33
CA PRO A 12 6.42 -26.94 -12.83
C PRO A 12 5.10 -26.55 -12.16
N LEU A 13 3.99 -27.04 -12.68
CA LEU A 13 2.67 -26.88 -12.10
C LEU A 13 2.18 -28.22 -11.55
N ILE A 14 1.96 -28.27 -10.25
CA ILE A 14 1.45 -29.46 -9.57
C ILE A 14 0.00 -29.23 -9.19
N CYS A 15 -0.86 -30.16 -9.61
CA CYS A 15 -2.26 -30.18 -9.26
C CYS A 15 -2.63 -31.64 -8.99
N ILE A 16 -3.06 -31.94 -7.76
CA ILE A 16 -3.43 -33.28 -7.32
C ILE A 16 -4.90 -33.25 -6.93
N GLU A 17 -5.71 -34.05 -7.56
CA GLU A 17 -7.14 -34.10 -7.31
C GLU A 17 -7.43 -34.58 -5.88
N GLY A 18 -8.26 -33.84 -5.14
CA GLY A 18 -8.65 -34.18 -3.79
C GLY A 18 -7.58 -33.89 -2.71
N VAL A 19 -6.50 -33.19 -3.07
CA VAL A 19 -5.44 -32.76 -2.15
C VAL A 19 -5.35 -31.25 -2.16
N GLU A 20 -5.24 -30.63 -0.99
CA GLU A 20 -5.04 -29.20 -0.86
C GLU A 20 -3.63 -28.78 -1.29
N ALA A 21 -3.49 -27.58 -1.80
CA ALA A 21 -2.19 -27.03 -2.22
C ALA A 21 -1.22 -26.97 -1.03
N ASP A 22 -1.74 -26.65 0.16
CA ASP A 22 -0.98 -26.51 1.39
C ASP A 22 -0.31 -27.84 1.80
N ASP A 23 -1.01 -28.95 1.64
CA ASP A 23 -0.48 -30.30 1.90
C ASP A 23 0.64 -30.66 0.90
N VAL A 24 0.49 -30.26 -0.36
CA VAL A 24 1.52 -30.45 -1.40
C VAL A 24 2.76 -29.61 -1.05
N ILE A 25 2.57 -28.32 -0.71
CA ILE A 25 3.66 -27.42 -0.34
C ILE A 25 4.34 -27.91 0.94
N GLY A 26 3.55 -28.30 1.96
CA GLY A 26 4.06 -28.85 3.22
C GLY A 26 4.90 -30.10 3.02
N THR A 27 4.47 -30.99 2.13
CA THR A 27 5.22 -32.21 1.81
C THR A 27 6.55 -31.88 1.12
N TYR A 28 6.56 -31.00 0.11
CA TYR A 28 7.81 -30.56 -0.53
C TYR A 28 8.73 -29.81 0.43
N ALA A 29 8.21 -28.94 1.28
CA ALA A 29 8.99 -28.22 2.28
C ALA A 29 9.65 -29.17 3.28
N THR A 30 8.95 -30.21 3.70
CA THR A 30 9.48 -31.26 4.58
C THR A 30 10.60 -32.05 3.89
N MET A 31 10.38 -32.52 2.66
CA MET A 31 11.41 -33.21 1.87
C MET A 31 12.65 -32.36 1.65
N ALA A 32 12.48 -31.05 1.39
CA ALA A 32 13.59 -30.11 1.22
C ALA A 32 14.35 -29.91 2.53
N THR A 33 13.64 -29.80 3.65
CA THR A 33 14.23 -29.67 5.00
C THR A 33 15.06 -30.90 5.36
N GLU A 34 14.59 -32.11 5.07
CA GLU A 34 15.35 -33.37 5.28
C GLU A 34 16.66 -33.37 4.48
N GLN A 35 16.66 -32.75 3.29
CA GLN A 35 17.86 -32.58 2.46
C GLN A 35 18.65 -31.31 2.81
N LYS A 36 18.27 -30.56 3.84
CA LYS A 36 18.87 -29.29 4.26
C LYS A 36 18.91 -28.24 3.14
N ARG A 37 17.92 -28.22 2.30
CA ARG A 37 17.76 -27.23 1.22
C ARG A 37 17.03 -26.00 1.77
N ALA A 38 17.58 -24.82 1.50
CA ALA A 38 16.87 -23.57 1.77
C ALA A 38 15.62 -23.49 0.89
N THR A 39 14.47 -23.23 1.50
CA THR A 39 13.17 -23.22 0.86
C THR A 39 12.45 -21.92 1.17
N VAL A 40 11.94 -21.28 0.13
CA VAL A 40 11.08 -20.07 0.26
C VAL A 40 9.68 -20.45 -0.21
N ILE A 41 8.69 -20.23 0.66
CA ILE A 41 7.28 -20.39 0.32
C ILE A 41 6.69 -19.00 0.14
N SER A 42 6.24 -18.69 -1.08
CA SER A 42 5.56 -17.43 -1.38
C SER A 42 4.07 -17.57 -1.10
N THR A 43 3.60 -16.96 -0.02
CA THR A 43 2.21 -17.05 0.42
C THR A 43 1.78 -15.88 1.29
N GLY A 44 0.48 -15.53 1.25
CA GLY A 44 -0.16 -14.64 2.24
C GLY A 44 -0.84 -15.40 3.37
N ASP A 45 -0.88 -16.74 3.29
CA ASP A 45 -1.60 -17.58 4.23
C ASP A 45 -0.85 -17.72 5.57
N LYS A 46 -1.56 -17.43 6.66
CA LYS A 46 -1.03 -17.53 8.03
C LYS A 46 -0.77 -18.97 8.47
N ASP A 47 -1.49 -19.93 7.89
CA ASP A 47 -1.45 -21.33 8.29
C ASP A 47 -0.12 -21.99 7.88
N MET A 48 0.49 -21.47 6.80
CA MET A 48 1.84 -21.85 6.37
C MET A 48 2.94 -21.53 7.38
N ALA A 49 2.66 -20.67 8.40
CA ALA A 49 3.63 -20.37 9.45
C ALA A 49 4.06 -21.60 10.28
N GLN A 50 3.24 -22.68 10.27
CA GLN A 50 3.59 -23.96 10.89
C GLN A 50 4.75 -24.69 10.18
N LEU A 51 5.04 -24.35 8.91
CA LEU A 51 6.09 -24.97 8.11
C LEU A 51 7.46 -24.26 8.30
N VAL A 52 7.48 -23.10 8.93
CA VAL A 52 8.71 -22.31 9.11
C VAL A 52 9.70 -23.06 9.99
N SER A 53 10.94 -23.16 9.52
CA SER A 53 12.04 -23.84 10.19
C SER A 53 13.36 -23.09 9.97
N GLU A 54 14.50 -23.70 10.33
CA GLU A 54 15.82 -23.16 9.96
C GLU A 54 16.12 -23.24 8.46
N HIS A 55 15.31 -24.00 7.70
CA HIS A 55 15.47 -24.16 6.27
C HIS A 55 14.29 -23.63 5.45
N VAL A 56 13.16 -23.29 6.08
CA VAL A 56 11.94 -22.81 5.43
C VAL A 56 11.60 -21.39 5.91
N THR A 57 11.46 -20.49 4.94
CA THR A 57 11.08 -19.09 5.17
C THR A 57 9.84 -18.75 4.33
N LEU A 58 8.89 -17.98 4.86
CA LEU A 58 7.75 -17.47 4.11
C LEU A 58 8.05 -16.08 3.56
N VAL A 59 7.56 -15.79 2.37
CA VAL A 59 7.60 -14.46 1.76
C VAL A 59 6.20 -14.11 1.29
N ASN A 60 5.70 -12.95 1.70
CA ASN A 60 4.48 -12.39 1.14
C ASN A 60 4.86 -11.28 0.16
N THR A 61 4.76 -11.57 -1.14
CA THR A 61 5.11 -10.65 -2.22
C THR A 61 4.14 -9.48 -2.37
N MET A 62 2.94 -9.57 -1.78
CA MET A 62 1.96 -8.47 -1.80
C MET A 62 2.30 -7.35 -0.79
N THR A 63 2.99 -7.71 0.31
CA THR A 63 3.34 -6.79 1.39
C THR A 63 4.85 -6.64 1.56
N ASP A 64 5.62 -7.28 0.71
CA ASP A 64 7.10 -7.36 0.75
C ASP A 64 7.64 -7.76 2.15
N THR A 65 6.95 -8.69 2.79
CA THR A 65 7.33 -9.15 4.13
C THR A 65 7.89 -10.56 4.08
N GLN A 66 9.02 -10.75 4.77
CA GLN A 66 9.64 -12.04 4.98
C GLN A 66 9.43 -12.51 6.42
N MET A 67 9.19 -13.81 6.61
CA MET A 67 8.91 -14.40 7.91
C MET A 67 9.74 -15.67 8.10
N ASP A 68 10.75 -15.57 8.94
CA ASP A 68 11.53 -16.66 9.51
C ASP A 68 10.97 -17.08 10.88
N ARG A 69 11.69 -17.92 11.61
CA ARG A 69 11.29 -18.36 12.96
C ARG A 69 11.05 -17.19 13.93
N GLN A 70 11.90 -16.17 13.89
CA GLN A 70 11.74 -15.00 14.76
C GLN A 70 10.53 -14.17 14.30
N GLY A 71 10.33 -14.00 13.00
CA GLY A 71 9.18 -13.33 12.43
C GLY A 71 7.84 -13.99 12.80
N VAL A 72 7.79 -15.34 12.92
CA VAL A 72 6.61 -16.04 13.45
C VAL A 72 6.37 -15.67 14.90
N VAL A 73 7.41 -15.67 15.75
CA VAL A 73 7.27 -15.29 17.16
C VAL A 73 6.85 -13.83 17.30
N ASP A 74 7.43 -12.92 16.54
CA ASP A 74 7.10 -11.49 16.58
C ASP A 74 5.64 -11.22 16.17
N LYS A 75 5.15 -11.96 15.16
CA LYS A 75 3.80 -11.78 14.63
C LYS A 75 2.71 -12.46 15.44
N PHE A 76 2.93 -13.72 15.87
CA PHE A 76 1.91 -14.55 16.52
C PHE A 76 2.11 -14.69 18.03
N GLY A 77 3.29 -14.40 18.54
CA GLY A 77 3.65 -14.58 19.96
C GLY A 77 3.89 -16.04 20.36
N VAL A 78 4.01 -16.94 19.38
CA VAL A 78 4.26 -18.39 19.56
C VAL A 78 5.30 -18.87 18.55
N THR A 79 5.93 -20.03 18.82
CA THR A 79 6.88 -20.63 17.88
C THR A 79 6.16 -21.31 16.71
N PRO A 80 6.86 -21.58 15.57
CA PRO A 80 6.28 -22.33 14.45
C PRO A 80 5.65 -23.66 14.85
N GLU A 81 6.26 -24.38 15.79
CA GLU A 81 5.77 -25.66 16.29
C GLU A 81 4.45 -25.54 17.07
N GLN A 82 4.11 -24.35 17.55
CA GLN A 82 2.89 -24.06 18.27
C GLN A 82 1.77 -23.47 17.38
N ILE A 83 2.04 -23.19 16.10
CA ILE A 83 1.05 -22.57 15.22
C ILE A 83 -0.21 -23.41 15.04
N VAL A 84 -0.09 -24.71 14.89
CA VAL A 84 -1.25 -25.61 14.78
C VAL A 84 -2.15 -25.49 16.03
N ASP A 85 -1.54 -25.55 17.21
CA ASP A 85 -2.26 -25.42 18.49
C ASP A 85 -2.86 -24.02 18.67
N TYR A 86 -2.15 -23.00 18.23
CA TYR A 86 -2.62 -21.61 18.24
C TYR A 86 -3.85 -21.41 17.34
N LEU A 87 -3.85 -21.94 16.13
CA LEU A 87 -4.97 -21.91 15.20
C LEU A 87 -6.16 -22.71 15.71
N ALA A 88 -5.93 -23.90 16.26
CA ALA A 88 -6.98 -24.72 16.83
C ALA A 88 -7.70 -24.03 18.00
N LEU A 89 -6.96 -23.26 18.83
CA LEU A 89 -7.54 -22.47 19.92
C LEU A 89 -8.38 -21.30 19.45
N MET A 90 -7.91 -20.60 18.41
CA MET A 90 -8.62 -19.43 17.86
C MET A 90 -9.79 -19.82 16.96
N GLY A 91 -9.66 -20.94 16.27
CA GLY A 91 -10.48 -21.31 15.12
C GLY A 91 -10.17 -20.48 13.88
N ASP A 92 -10.76 -20.88 12.76
CA ASP A 92 -10.73 -20.14 11.51
C ASP A 92 -12.15 -20.01 10.92
N SER A 93 -12.59 -18.78 10.77
CA SER A 93 -13.93 -18.50 10.20
C SER A 93 -13.97 -18.67 8.69
N VAL A 94 -12.84 -18.57 8.00
CA VAL A 94 -12.74 -18.76 6.55
C VAL A 94 -12.94 -20.24 6.22
N ASP A 95 -12.25 -21.11 6.95
CA ASP A 95 -12.32 -22.57 6.78
C ASP A 95 -13.39 -23.25 7.65
N ASN A 96 -14.21 -22.43 8.32
CA ASN A 96 -15.27 -22.93 9.19
C ASN A 96 -14.76 -23.86 10.32
N ILE A 97 -13.55 -23.59 10.82
CA ILE A 97 -12.94 -24.35 11.92
C ILE A 97 -13.33 -23.70 13.23
N PRO A 98 -14.02 -24.41 14.14
CA PRO A 98 -14.44 -23.85 15.41
C PRO A 98 -13.26 -23.76 16.39
N GLY A 99 -13.08 -22.58 16.99
CA GLY A 99 -12.14 -22.37 18.09
C GLY A 99 -12.84 -22.32 19.45
N VAL A 100 -12.08 -21.99 20.49
CA VAL A 100 -12.63 -21.75 21.82
C VAL A 100 -13.35 -20.39 21.86
N PRO A 101 -14.62 -20.29 22.20
CA PRO A 101 -15.37 -19.04 22.19
C PRO A 101 -14.70 -17.94 23.04
N LYS A 102 -14.51 -16.77 22.47
CA LYS A 102 -13.82 -15.60 23.04
C LYS A 102 -12.31 -15.75 23.28
N VAL A 103 -11.69 -16.77 22.74
CA VAL A 103 -10.23 -16.87 22.66
C VAL A 103 -9.78 -16.22 21.36
N GLY A 104 -8.96 -15.19 21.49
CA GLY A 104 -8.31 -14.51 20.37
C GLY A 104 -6.79 -14.63 20.45
N PRO A 105 -6.04 -13.99 19.54
CA PRO A 105 -4.60 -14.12 19.39
C PRO A 105 -3.81 -14.03 20.70
N LYS A 106 -4.07 -12.99 21.49
CA LYS A 106 -3.35 -12.74 22.74
C LYS A 106 -3.59 -13.83 23.80
N THR A 107 -4.81 -14.40 23.85
CA THR A 107 -5.14 -15.43 24.83
C THR A 107 -4.57 -16.77 24.41
N ALA A 108 -4.65 -17.13 23.13
CA ALA A 108 -4.06 -18.35 22.58
C ALA A 108 -2.56 -18.36 22.80
N ALA A 109 -1.86 -17.28 22.41
CA ALA A 109 -0.42 -17.15 22.61
C ALA A 109 -0.03 -17.22 24.10
N LYS A 110 -0.76 -16.52 24.99
CA LYS A 110 -0.51 -16.59 26.43
C LYS A 110 -0.61 -18.03 26.96
N TRP A 111 -1.66 -18.76 26.60
CA TRP A 111 -1.85 -20.12 27.07
C TRP A 111 -0.77 -21.06 26.53
N LEU A 112 -0.41 -20.97 25.26
CA LEU A 112 0.65 -21.81 24.71
C LEU A 112 2.02 -21.51 25.28
N ASN A 113 2.31 -20.26 25.61
CA ASN A 113 3.55 -19.90 26.31
C ASN A 113 3.55 -20.40 27.78
N GLU A 114 2.40 -20.54 28.44
CA GLU A 114 2.28 -20.98 29.81
C GLU A 114 2.23 -22.53 29.92
N PHE A 115 1.50 -23.19 29.03
CA PHE A 115 1.24 -24.63 29.08
C PHE A 115 2.07 -25.43 28.06
N GLY A 116 2.71 -24.77 27.09
CA GLY A 116 3.54 -25.42 26.07
C GLY A 116 2.75 -25.91 24.87
N THR A 117 1.81 -26.82 25.05
CA THR A 117 1.00 -27.45 23.99
C THR A 117 -0.49 -27.39 24.28
N LEU A 118 -1.30 -27.57 23.23
CA LEU A 118 -2.77 -27.72 23.37
C LEU A 118 -3.15 -28.93 24.24
N ASP A 119 -2.42 -30.03 24.10
CA ASP A 119 -2.68 -31.24 24.81
C ASP A 119 -2.46 -31.06 26.33
N GLU A 120 -1.39 -30.36 26.73
CA GLU A 120 -1.14 -30.00 28.16
C GLU A 120 -2.19 -29.01 28.69
N LEU A 121 -2.56 -28.01 27.88
CA LEU A 121 -3.61 -27.07 28.22
C LEU A 121 -4.97 -27.79 28.45
N MET A 122 -5.33 -28.74 27.60
CA MET A 122 -6.56 -29.52 27.73
C MET A 122 -6.56 -30.34 29.01
N GLN A 123 -5.46 -30.99 29.36
CA GLN A 123 -5.33 -31.77 30.61
C GLN A 123 -5.44 -30.89 31.86
N ARG A 124 -5.00 -29.64 31.76
CA ARG A 124 -4.97 -28.67 32.86
C ARG A 124 -6.05 -27.58 32.72
N ALA A 125 -7.11 -27.82 31.94
CA ALA A 125 -8.19 -26.86 31.67
C ALA A 125 -8.88 -26.32 32.93
N ASP A 126 -8.89 -27.07 34.03
CA ASP A 126 -9.45 -26.66 35.31
C ASP A 126 -8.64 -25.57 36.05
N GLU A 127 -7.38 -25.38 35.68
CA GLU A 127 -6.57 -24.30 36.21
C GLU A 127 -7.00 -22.91 35.63
N ILE A 128 -7.63 -22.89 34.47
CA ILE A 128 -8.14 -21.68 33.85
C ILE A 128 -9.46 -21.25 34.47
N LYS A 129 -9.44 -20.18 35.23
CA LYS A 129 -10.59 -19.64 35.97
C LYS A 129 -11.48 -18.72 35.15
N GLY A 130 -12.71 -18.53 35.61
CA GLY A 130 -13.66 -17.57 35.03
C GLY A 130 -14.31 -18.08 33.75
N LYS A 131 -15.03 -17.19 33.05
CA LYS A 131 -15.87 -17.52 31.90
C LYS A 131 -15.08 -18.10 30.71
N ILE A 132 -13.82 -17.66 30.53
CA ILE A 132 -12.99 -18.17 29.47
C ILE A 132 -12.52 -19.60 29.72
N GLY A 133 -12.31 -20.00 31.02
CA GLY A 133 -12.04 -21.38 31.41
C GLY A 133 -13.24 -22.28 31.19
N GLU A 134 -14.47 -21.79 31.47
CA GLU A 134 -15.69 -22.54 31.14
C GLU A 134 -15.81 -22.77 29.64
N ASN A 135 -15.52 -21.75 28.82
CA ASN A 135 -15.52 -21.86 27.35
C ASN A 135 -14.52 -22.91 26.88
N LEU A 136 -13.30 -22.93 27.46
CA LEU A 136 -12.27 -23.94 27.13
C LEU A 136 -12.80 -25.36 27.49
N ARG A 137 -13.31 -25.57 28.70
CA ARG A 137 -13.85 -26.88 29.10
C ARG A 137 -14.98 -27.35 28.21
N ASN A 138 -15.86 -26.45 27.79
CA ASN A 138 -16.96 -26.78 26.87
C ASN A 138 -16.47 -27.08 25.44
N ALA A 139 -15.25 -26.67 25.08
CA ALA A 139 -14.66 -26.89 23.75
C ALA A 139 -13.75 -28.12 23.70
N LEU A 140 -13.45 -28.78 24.84
CA LEU A 140 -12.47 -29.87 24.90
C LEU A 140 -12.73 -31.00 23.89
N ASP A 141 -13.98 -31.38 23.69
CA ASP A 141 -14.36 -32.47 22.78
C ASP A 141 -14.12 -32.13 21.30
N GLN A 142 -14.16 -30.83 20.93
CA GLN A 142 -13.99 -30.39 19.55
C GLN A 142 -12.53 -30.02 19.20
N LEU A 143 -11.71 -29.64 20.18
CA LEU A 143 -10.35 -29.16 19.95
C LEU A 143 -9.44 -30.16 19.21
N PRO A 144 -9.51 -31.49 19.45
CA PRO A 144 -8.75 -32.47 18.68
C PRO A 144 -9.09 -32.43 17.17
N LEU A 145 -10.39 -32.25 16.86
CA LEU A 145 -10.84 -32.11 15.48
C LEU A 145 -10.32 -30.79 14.88
N SER A 146 -10.46 -29.68 15.61
CA SER A 146 -9.94 -28.38 15.16
C SER A 146 -8.43 -28.43 14.90
N LYS A 147 -7.67 -29.06 15.80
CA LYS A 147 -6.21 -29.30 15.60
C LYS A 147 -5.91 -30.12 14.35
N ALA A 148 -6.67 -31.20 14.13
CA ALA A 148 -6.48 -32.04 12.94
C ALA A 148 -6.82 -31.32 11.63
N LEU A 149 -7.78 -30.39 11.65
CA LEU A 149 -8.20 -29.59 10.47
C LEU A 149 -7.22 -28.45 10.16
N THR A 150 -6.51 -27.91 11.16
CA THR A 150 -5.52 -26.86 10.98
C THR A 150 -4.13 -27.40 10.64
N GLN A 151 -3.90 -28.68 10.79
CA GLN A 151 -2.60 -29.30 10.56
C GLN A 151 -2.40 -29.63 9.08
N ILE A 152 -1.40 -29.01 8.45
CA ILE A 152 -0.97 -29.33 7.09
C ILE A 152 -0.37 -30.73 7.06
N LYS A 153 -0.82 -31.55 6.11
CA LYS A 153 -0.23 -32.88 5.87
C LYS A 153 1.08 -32.74 5.09
N CYS A 154 2.12 -33.39 5.59
CA CYS A 154 3.46 -33.31 5.00
C CYS A 154 3.93 -34.67 4.44
N ASP A 155 3.00 -35.57 4.13
CA ASP A 155 3.26 -36.95 3.70
C ASP A 155 2.40 -37.39 2.51
N VAL A 156 1.88 -36.43 1.73
CA VAL A 156 1.06 -36.75 0.55
C VAL A 156 1.91 -37.32 -0.57
N SER A 157 1.31 -38.19 -1.38
CA SER A 157 1.99 -38.76 -2.57
C SER A 157 2.17 -37.69 -3.64
N LEU A 158 3.42 -37.39 -3.98
CA LEU A 158 3.78 -36.36 -4.95
C LEU A 158 4.12 -36.94 -6.31
N PRO A 159 3.72 -36.29 -7.43
CA PRO A 159 3.97 -36.77 -8.79
C PRO A 159 5.41 -36.57 -9.24
N LEU A 160 6.16 -35.65 -8.64
CA LEU A 160 7.54 -35.27 -9.02
C LEU A 160 8.44 -35.26 -7.78
N SER A 161 9.70 -35.64 -7.97
CA SER A 161 10.73 -35.44 -6.95
C SER A 161 11.21 -33.98 -6.92
N LEU A 162 11.93 -33.56 -5.85
CA LEU A 162 12.53 -32.23 -5.76
C LEU A 162 13.49 -31.94 -6.93
N GLU A 163 14.19 -32.95 -7.44
CA GLU A 163 15.15 -32.83 -8.54
C GLU A 163 14.43 -32.56 -9.88
N GLN A 164 13.17 -32.99 -10.00
CA GLN A 164 12.34 -32.81 -11.19
C GLN A 164 11.59 -31.46 -11.19
N LEU A 165 11.58 -30.73 -10.05
CA LEU A 165 11.00 -29.39 -9.94
C LEU A 165 11.95 -28.34 -10.51
N GLN A 166 12.32 -28.46 -11.78
CA GLN A 166 13.16 -27.49 -12.46
C GLN A 166 12.40 -26.81 -13.58
N PRO A 167 12.55 -25.48 -13.73
CA PRO A 167 12.02 -24.78 -14.89
C PRO A 167 12.59 -25.37 -16.19
N THR A 168 11.79 -25.38 -17.21
CA THR A 168 12.17 -25.73 -18.59
C THR A 168 12.16 -24.47 -19.45
N GLU A 169 12.69 -24.57 -20.68
CA GLU A 169 12.60 -23.46 -21.63
C GLU A 169 11.14 -23.04 -21.88
N PRO A 170 10.80 -21.74 -21.82
CA PRO A 170 9.47 -21.27 -22.08
C PRO A 170 9.02 -21.50 -23.52
N ASP A 171 7.76 -21.88 -23.73
CA ASP A 171 7.13 -21.91 -25.06
C ASP A 171 6.70 -20.51 -25.49
N GLN A 172 7.62 -19.80 -26.12
CA GLN A 172 7.44 -18.42 -26.57
C GLN A 172 6.24 -18.26 -27.53
N ALA A 173 5.99 -19.23 -28.39
CA ALA A 173 4.89 -19.19 -29.37
C ALA A 173 3.53 -19.26 -28.64
N HIS A 174 3.40 -20.21 -27.71
CA HIS A 174 2.18 -20.36 -26.91
C HIS A 174 1.95 -19.17 -25.97
N LEU A 175 3.00 -18.63 -25.35
CA LEU A 175 2.90 -17.46 -24.49
C LEU A 175 2.43 -16.23 -25.29
N ARG A 176 2.98 -15.99 -26.48
CA ARG A 176 2.56 -14.90 -27.36
C ARG A 176 1.08 -14.98 -27.72
N ASP A 177 0.60 -16.15 -28.17
CA ASP A 177 -0.82 -16.35 -28.49
C ASP A 177 -1.72 -16.17 -27.26
N ALA A 178 -1.31 -16.69 -26.12
CA ALA A 178 -2.07 -16.59 -24.89
C ALA A 178 -2.10 -15.15 -24.34
N PHE A 179 -0.98 -14.42 -24.37
CA PHE A 179 -0.94 -13.00 -23.94
C PHE A 179 -1.75 -12.10 -24.88
N ALA A 180 -1.69 -12.33 -26.20
CA ALA A 180 -2.52 -11.61 -27.15
C ALA A 180 -4.02 -11.84 -26.90
N ARG A 181 -4.43 -13.10 -26.70
CA ARG A 181 -5.82 -13.47 -26.43
C ARG A 181 -6.33 -12.96 -25.09
N LEU A 182 -5.47 -12.86 -24.06
CA LEU A 182 -5.82 -12.37 -22.72
C LEU A 182 -5.57 -10.87 -22.55
N GLU A 183 -5.12 -10.20 -23.62
CA GLU A 183 -4.84 -8.76 -23.65
C GLU A 183 -3.75 -8.31 -22.66
N PHE A 184 -2.78 -9.18 -22.34
CA PHE A 184 -1.62 -8.87 -21.53
C PHE A 184 -0.56 -8.12 -22.35
N LYS A 185 -0.85 -6.86 -22.66
CA LYS A 185 -0.06 -6.04 -23.62
C LYS A 185 1.39 -5.90 -23.23
N SER A 186 1.67 -5.55 -21.96
CA SER A 186 3.04 -5.38 -21.45
C SER A 186 3.86 -6.66 -21.52
N TRP A 187 3.26 -7.82 -21.27
CA TRP A 187 3.94 -9.10 -21.35
C TRP A 187 4.16 -9.52 -22.82
N LEU A 188 3.25 -9.15 -23.70
CA LEU A 188 3.40 -9.39 -25.13
C LEU A 188 4.55 -8.53 -25.70
N GLU A 189 4.62 -7.27 -25.34
CA GLU A 189 5.73 -6.35 -25.71
C GLU A 189 7.08 -6.85 -25.18
N ALA A 190 7.11 -7.38 -23.95
CA ALA A 190 8.31 -7.96 -23.37
C ALA A 190 8.81 -9.22 -24.11
N LEU A 191 7.89 -10.03 -24.67
CA LEU A 191 8.27 -11.16 -25.52
C LEU A 191 8.78 -10.76 -26.90
N ASP A 192 8.35 -9.59 -27.40
CA ASP A 192 8.75 -9.06 -28.71
C ASP A 192 10.11 -8.33 -28.65
N SER A 193 10.53 -7.87 -27.49
CA SER A 193 11.87 -7.34 -27.27
C SER A 193 12.82 -8.50 -26.98
N ASP A 194 13.82 -8.73 -27.85
CA ASP A 194 14.87 -9.78 -27.72
C ASP A 194 15.78 -9.58 -26.48
N ASP A 195 15.52 -8.57 -25.65
CA ASP A 195 16.15 -8.31 -24.37
C ASP A 195 15.15 -8.57 -23.24
N ALA A 196 14.97 -9.85 -22.87
CA ALA A 196 14.25 -10.26 -21.66
C ALA A 196 15.09 -10.03 -20.38
N ALA A 197 15.55 -8.81 -20.16
CA ALA A 197 15.64 -8.26 -18.84
C ALA A 197 14.30 -7.57 -18.58
N VAL A 198 13.63 -7.88 -17.49
CA VAL A 198 12.54 -7.06 -16.97
C VAL A 198 13.11 -5.65 -16.83
N GLN A 199 13.03 -4.86 -17.89
CA GLN A 199 13.16 -3.43 -17.77
C GLN A 199 11.88 -3.00 -17.08
N GLN A 200 11.98 -2.75 -15.77
CA GLN A 200 11.25 -1.64 -15.21
C GLN A 200 11.36 -0.51 -16.26
N PRO A 201 10.25 0.16 -16.64
CA PRO A 201 10.34 1.34 -17.51
C PRO A 201 11.50 2.14 -16.97
N ASP A 202 12.45 2.50 -17.84
CA ASP A 202 13.67 3.20 -17.46
C ASP A 202 13.31 4.17 -16.34
N ALA A 203 13.72 3.85 -15.13
CA ALA A 203 13.67 4.81 -14.06
C ALA A 203 14.50 5.96 -14.62
N ALA A 204 13.81 7.03 -15.00
CA ALA A 204 14.46 8.23 -15.49
C ALA A 204 15.61 8.46 -14.51
N GLN A 205 16.84 8.60 -15.03
CA GLN A 205 17.96 8.88 -14.14
C GLN A 205 17.52 10.01 -13.23
N PRO A 206 17.63 9.89 -11.92
CA PRO A 206 17.08 10.87 -11.00
C PRO A 206 17.66 12.23 -11.39
N VAL A 207 16.84 13.06 -12.02
CA VAL A 207 17.20 14.44 -12.29
C VAL A 207 17.09 15.11 -10.93
N SER A 208 18.19 15.18 -10.20
CA SER A 208 18.24 15.91 -8.94
C SER A 208 18.15 17.39 -9.27
N HIS A 209 16.96 17.95 -9.17
CA HIS A 209 16.80 19.39 -9.13
C HIS A 209 17.30 19.89 -7.77
N GLU A 210 18.03 21.00 -7.78
CA GLU A 210 18.40 21.69 -6.53
C GLU A 210 17.10 22.15 -5.85
N ARG A 211 16.93 21.81 -4.57
CA ARG A 211 15.72 22.14 -3.82
C ARG A 211 15.76 23.62 -3.42
N ASP A 212 14.78 24.39 -3.87
CA ASP A 212 14.53 25.78 -3.53
C ASP A 212 13.12 25.88 -2.89
N TYR A 213 13.03 25.43 -1.64
CA TYR A 213 11.79 25.36 -0.89
C TYR A 213 11.68 26.56 0.05
N HIS A 214 10.53 27.21 0.04
CA HIS A 214 10.27 28.44 0.76
C HIS A 214 9.19 28.29 1.81
N LEU A 215 9.48 28.74 3.04
CA LEU A 215 8.47 28.96 4.06
C LEU A 215 7.95 30.41 3.93
N VAL A 216 6.66 30.58 3.63
CA VAL A 216 6.00 31.85 3.36
C VAL A 216 5.19 32.27 4.57
N THR A 217 5.65 33.27 5.32
CA THR A 217 5.02 33.71 6.56
C THR A 217 4.51 35.15 6.53
N THR A 218 4.77 35.89 5.45
CA THR A 218 4.36 37.29 5.31
C THR A 218 3.48 37.53 4.09
N ASP A 219 2.61 38.54 4.15
CA ASP A 219 1.76 38.93 3.02
C ASP A 219 2.57 39.31 1.79
N GLN A 220 3.75 39.92 1.96
CA GLN A 220 4.62 40.29 0.86
C GLN A 220 5.20 39.07 0.14
N GLU A 221 5.64 38.07 0.87
CA GLU A 221 6.14 36.81 0.29
C GLU A 221 5.01 36.06 -0.42
N LEU A 222 3.83 35.99 0.18
CA LEU A 222 2.66 35.35 -0.46
C LEU A 222 2.27 36.08 -1.75
N GLN A 223 2.29 37.42 -1.76
CA GLN A 223 2.01 38.18 -2.97
C GLN A 223 3.02 37.86 -4.08
N GLN A 224 4.30 37.73 -3.77
CA GLN A 224 5.33 37.34 -4.74
C GLN A 224 5.07 35.94 -5.32
N TRP A 225 4.71 34.99 -4.45
CA TRP A 225 4.36 33.63 -4.89
C TRP A 225 3.12 33.61 -5.76
N VAL A 226 2.06 34.35 -5.42
CA VAL A 226 0.85 34.48 -6.25
C VAL A 226 1.19 35.02 -7.64
N GLU A 227 2.08 36.01 -7.75
CA GLU A 227 2.55 36.54 -9.04
C GLU A 227 3.38 35.52 -9.81
N GLU A 228 4.25 34.77 -9.14
CA GLU A 228 5.04 33.70 -9.73
C GLU A 228 4.15 32.59 -10.28
N LEU A 229 3.21 32.04 -9.49
CA LEU A 229 2.28 31.00 -9.89
C LEU A 229 1.39 31.45 -11.07
N ARG A 230 0.95 32.70 -11.03
CA ARG A 230 0.19 33.28 -12.13
C ARG A 230 1.02 33.41 -13.42
N SER A 231 2.29 33.75 -13.29
CA SER A 231 3.22 33.86 -14.41
C SER A 231 3.60 32.49 -14.99
N ALA A 232 3.66 31.46 -14.15
CA ALA A 232 3.92 30.09 -14.57
C ALA A 232 2.74 29.53 -15.42
N GLY A 233 1.50 29.95 -15.11
CA GLY A 233 0.29 29.51 -15.83
C GLY A 233 -0.17 28.10 -15.48
N GLU A 234 0.72 27.26 -14.97
CA GLU A 234 0.50 25.91 -14.49
C GLU A 234 1.30 25.71 -13.20
N PHE A 235 0.69 25.11 -12.18
CA PHE A 235 1.33 24.86 -10.89
C PHE A 235 0.68 23.71 -10.13
N ALA A 236 1.48 23.06 -9.28
CA ALA A 236 0.93 22.11 -8.32
C ALA A 236 0.41 22.84 -7.08
N VAL A 237 -0.65 22.28 -6.49
CA VAL A 237 -1.26 22.73 -5.24
C VAL A 237 -1.64 21.53 -4.40
N ASP A 238 -1.34 21.64 -3.11
CA ASP A 238 -1.75 20.67 -2.09
C ASP A 238 -2.17 21.39 -0.82
N THR A 239 -2.96 20.75 0.05
CA THR A 239 -3.44 21.31 1.31
C THR A 239 -3.09 20.42 2.49
N GLU A 240 -2.47 21.02 3.49
CA GLU A 240 -2.19 20.37 4.76
C GLU A 240 -3.31 20.61 5.76
N THR A 241 -3.73 19.55 6.44
CA THR A 241 -4.93 19.57 7.27
C THR A 241 -4.77 18.77 8.56
N THR A 242 -5.70 18.96 9.50
CA THR A 242 -5.71 18.25 10.79
C THR A 242 -6.22 16.82 10.71
N SER A 243 -6.82 16.38 9.59
CA SER A 243 -7.48 15.08 9.47
C SER A 243 -7.63 14.65 8.02
N ILE A 244 -7.55 13.35 7.76
CA ILE A 244 -7.88 12.76 6.44
C ILE A 244 -9.39 12.79 6.12
N ASN A 245 -10.23 13.06 7.11
CA ASN A 245 -11.67 13.23 6.91
C ASN A 245 -11.95 14.68 6.50
N TYR A 246 -12.10 14.94 5.18
CA TYR A 246 -12.33 16.28 4.61
C TYR A 246 -13.56 17.01 5.19
N MET A 247 -14.54 16.32 5.76
CA MET A 247 -15.71 16.94 6.40
C MET A 247 -15.38 17.55 7.76
N GLN A 248 -14.33 17.11 8.42
CA GLN A 248 -13.88 17.55 9.75
C GLN A 248 -12.50 18.21 9.72
N ALA A 249 -11.77 18.04 8.63
CA ALA A 249 -10.41 18.54 8.48
C ALA A 249 -10.37 20.08 8.55
N GLU A 250 -9.59 20.63 9.47
CA GLU A 250 -9.26 22.05 9.49
C GLU A 250 -8.01 22.29 8.66
N LEU A 251 -7.99 23.40 7.91
CA LEU A 251 -6.86 23.76 7.05
C LEU A 251 -5.69 24.25 7.92
N VAL A 252 -4.50 23.69 7.72
CA VAL A 252 -3.27 24.05 8.43
C VAL A 252 -2.32 24.87 7.56
N GLY A 253 -2.31 24.59 6.26
CA GLY A 253 -1.48 25.31 5.30
C GLY A 253 -1.77 24.95 3.87
N PHE A 254 -1.08 25.63 2.96
CA PHE A 254 -1.09 25.38 1.52
C PHE A 254 0.34 25.14 1.04
N SER A 255 0.53 24.24 0.14
CA SER A 255 1.79 24.11 -0.61
C SER A 255 1.59 24.29 -2.11
N PHE A 256 2.62 24.83 -2.76
CA PHE A 256 2.62 25.10 -4.19
C PHE A 256 3.98 24.81 -4.79
N ALA A 257 3.98 24.34 -6.06
CA ALA A 257 5.19 24.27 -6.86
C ALA A 257 4.96 24.92 -8.23
N SER A 258 5.89 25.82 -8.61
CA SER A 258 5.86 26.56 -9.89
C SER A 258 6.79 25.96 -10.95
N ALA A 259 7.81 25.21 -10.51
CA ALA A 259 8.76 24.49 -11.36
C ALA A 259 9.39 23.33 -10.55
N PRO A 260 9.97 22.31 -11.22
CA PRO A 260 10.71 21.26 -10.52
C PRO A 260 11.80 21.80 -9.60
N GLY A 261 11.76 21.39 -8.34
CA GLY A 261 12.66 21.85 -7.28
C GLY A 261 12.28 23.20 -6.65
N ARG A 262 11.29 23.93 -7.19
CA ARG A 262 10.86 25.23 -6.68
C ARG A 262 9.45 25.17 -6.11
N ALA A 263 9.35 25.19 -4.78
CA ALA A 263 8.10 25.03 -4.07
C ALA A 263 8.03 25.92 -2.82
N ALA A 264 6.81 26.10 -2.30
CA ALA A 264 6.57 26.91 -1.11
C ALA A 264 5.50 26.28 -0.22
N TYR A 265 5.65 26.50 1.08
CA TYR A 265 4.63 26.23 2.08
C TYR A 265 4.13 27.51 2.72
N VAL A 266 2.83 27.67 2.82
CA VAL A 266 2.12 28.81 3.41
C VAL A 266 1.36 28.34 4.66
N PRO A 267 1.94 28.39 5.86
CA PRO A 267 1.28 28.00 7.10
C PRO A 267 0.23 29.02 7.52
N VAL A 268 -0.90 28.53 8.06
CA VAL A 268 -1.99 29.40 8.54
C VAL A 268 -2.56 28.98 9.89
N ALA A 269 -2.27 27.78 10.40
CA ALA A 269 -2.89 27.27 11.61
C ALA A 269 -2.05 26.25 12.40
N HIS A 270 -0.72 26.38 12.41
CA HIS A 270 0.11 25.62 13.35
C HIS A 270 -0.04 26.16 14.76
N ASP A 271 -0.24 25.27 15.75
CA ASP A 271 -0.58 25.62 17.13
C ASP A 271 0.29 24.93 18.19
N TYR A 272 1.43 24.37 17.80
CA TYR A 272 2.37 23.76 18.75
C TYR A 272 2.99 24.81 19.67
N PRO A 273 3.45 24.45 20.91
CA PRO A 273 4.03 25.40 21.85
C PRO A 273 5.27 26.09 21.26
N GLY A 274 5.20 27.42 21.14
CA GLY A 274 6.29 28.23 20.58
C GLY A 274 6.23 28.39 19.06
N ALA A 275 5.11 28.05 18.41
CA ALA A 275 4.92 28.29 16.98
C ALA A 275 5.12 29.79 16.67
N PRO A 276 5.90 30.13 15.62
CA PRO A 276 6.08 31.53 15.22
C PRO A 276 4.80 32.09 14.61
N ASP A 277 4.78 33.43 14.44
CA ASP A 277 3.69 34.12 13.77
C ASP A 277 3.52 33.60 12.35
N GLN A 278 2.27 33.39 11.93
CA GLN A 278 1.86 32.87 10.63
C GLN A 278 0.88 33.83 9.96
N LEU A 279 0.66 33.67 8.68
CA LEU A 279 -0.42 34.33 7.98
C LEU A 279 -1.78 33.97 8.59
N SER A 280 -2.70 34.94 8.71
CA SER A 280 -4.07 34.58 9.03
C SER A 280 -4.71 33.83 7.85
N LEU A 281 -5.54 32.83 8.15
CA LEU A 281 -6.26 32.06 7.13
C LEU A 281 -7.05 32.98 6.19
N ASP A 282 -7.72 34.02 6.73
CA ASP A 282 -8.50 34.96 5.93
C ASP A 282 -7.63 35.76 4.96
N ALA A 283 -6.42 36.21 5.40
CA ALA A 283 -5.48 36.94 4.55
C ALA A 283 -4.93 36.01 3.42
N ALA A 284 -4.55 34.79 3.76
CA ALA A 284 -4.07 33.82 2.80
C ALA A 284 -5.16 33.47 1.76
N LEU A 285 -6.38 33.19 2.21
CA LEU A 285 -7.52 32.91 1.32
C LEU A 285 -7.86 34.11 0.43
N ALA A 286 -7.78 35.32 0.92
CA ALA A 286 -8.06 36.53 0.11
C ALA A 286 -7.12 36.67 -1.08
N MET A 287 -5.86 36.22 -0.94
CA MET A 287 -4.86 36.25 -2.02
C MET A 287 -4.90 35.00 -2.91
N LEU A 288 -5.12 33.82 -2.31
CA LEU A 288 -5.05 32.53 -3.03
C LEU A 288 -6.34 32.20 -3.77
N LYS A 289 -7.51 32.57 -3.24
CA LYS A 289 -8.80 32.28 -3.88
C LYS A 289 -8.89 32.80 -5.32
N PRO A 290 -8.51 34.07 -5.65
CA PRO A 290 -8.52 34.53 -7.04
C PRO A 290 -7.56 33.78 -7.96
N LEU A 291 -6.51 33.14 -7.42
CA LEU A 291 -5.58 32.32 -8.17
C LEU A 291 -6.19 30.92 -8.46
N LEU A 292 -6.77 30.30 -7.44
CA LEU A 292 -7.37 28.97 -7.53
C LEU A 292 -8.66 28.97 -8.40
N GLU A 293 -9.39 30.06 -8.38
CA GLU A 293 -10.62 30.26 -9.16
C GLU A 293 -10.38 30.87 -10.55
N ASP A 294 -9.14 31.12 -10.96
CA ASP A 294 -8.83 31.64 -12.28
C ASP A 294 -9.00 30.55 -13.35
N PRO A 295 -9.93 30.72 -14.32
CA PRO A 295 -10.19 29.71 -15.34
C PRO A 295 -9.07 29.57 -16.38
N LYS A 296 -8.07 30.44 -16.37
CA LYS A 296 -6.94 30.43 -17.30
C LYS A 296 -5.72 29.66 -16.77
N LEU A 297 -5.70 29.42 -15.47
CA LEU A 297 -4.57 28.77 -14.82
C LEU A 297 -4.82 27.27 -14.67
N THR A 298 -3.81 26.48 -14.92
CA THR A 298 -3.83 25.03 -14.71
C THR A 298 -3.42 24.70 -13.28
N LYS A 299 -4.20 23.87 -12.61
CA LYS A 299 -3.88 23.35 -11.26
C LYS A 299 -3.69 21.85 -11.33
N ILE A 300 -2.66 21.39 -10.68
CA ILE A 300 -2.27 19.99 -10.57
C ILE A 300 -2.31 19.61 -9.10
N GLY A 301 -2.90 18.48 -8.77
CA GLY A 301 -2.91 17.94 -7.41
C GLY A 301 -2.67 16.43 -7.40
N GLN A 302 -2.49 15.89 -6.22
CA GLN A 302 -2.47 14.46 -5.95
C GLN A 302 -3.68 14.10 -5.10
N ASN A 303 -4.65 13.33 -5.61
CA ASN A 303 -5.97 13.15 -5.00
C ASN A 303 -6.71 14.48 -4.79
N LEU A 304 -6.71 15.30 -5.83
CA LEU A 304 -7.24 16.67 -5.85
C LEU A 304 -8.69 16.78 -5.33
N LYS A 305 -9.45 15.71 -5.38
CA LYS A 305 -10.81 15.65 -4.81
C LYS A 305 -10.83 16.00 -3.32
N TYR A 306 -9.80 15.58 -2.57
CA TYR A 306 -9.68 15.90 -1.16
C TYR A 306 -9.51 17.41 -0.95
N ASP A 307 -8.57 18.05 -1.65
CA ASP A 307 -8.29 19.48 -1.53
C ASP A 307 -9.50 20.33 -1.95
N MET A 308 -10.14 19.94 -3.05
CA MET A 308 -11.39 20.57 -3.49
C MET A 308 -12.48 20.48 -2.41
N SER A 309 -12.59 19.36 -1.72
CA SER A 309 -13.62 19.15 -0.70
C SER A 309 -13.32 19.96 0.56
N VAL A 310 -12.05 20.04 1.00
CA VAL A 310 -11.61 20.87 2.11
C VAL A 310 -11.83 22.35 1.79
N LEU A 311 -11.30 22.83 0.67
CA LEU A 311 -11.33 24.24 0.29
C LEU A 311 -12.75 24.76 -0.02
N ALA A 312 -13.66 23.91 -0.47
CA ALA A 312 -15.06 24.26 -0.64
C ALA A 312 -15.72 24.70 0.68
N ARG A 313 -15.30 24.21 1.83
CA ARG A 313 -15.78 24.63 3.15
C ARG A 313 -15.37 26.07 3.48
N TYR A 314 -14.30 26.54 2.87
CA TYR A 314 -13.81 27.93 2.95
C TYR A 314 -14.29 28.80 1.80
N GLY A 315 -15.24 28.30 1.00
CA GLY A 315 -15.84 29.04 -0.10
C GLY A 315 -14.94 29.22 -1.32
N VAL A 316 -13.94 28.35 -1.50
CA VAL A 316 -13.06 28.30 -2.66
C VAL A 316 -13.53 27.22 -3.62
N SER A 317 -13.65 27.56 -4.92
CA SER A 317 -14.01 26.64 -5.98
C SER A 317 -12.91 26.64 -7.05
N PHE A 318 -12.29 25.51 -7.30
CA PHE A 318 -11.29 25.41 -8.37
C PHE A 318 -11.94 25.66 -9.74
N ALA A 319 -11.27 26.43 -10.58
CA ALA A 319 -11.69 26.68 -11.96
C ALA A 319 -10.52 26.52 -12.94
N GLY A 320 -10.82 26.34 -14.23
CA GLY A 320 -9.82 26.13 -15.28
C GLY A 320 -9.43 24.66 -15.46
N PRO A 321 -8.35 24.37 -16.20
CA PRO A 321 -7.85 23.02 -16.37
C PRO A 321 -7.36 22.43 -15.03
N LEU A 322 -7.79 21.22 -14.73
CA LEU A 322 -7.42 20.49 -13.53
C LEU A 322 -6.78 19.16 -13.92
N PHE A 323 -5.74 18.75 -13.18
CA PHE A 323 -5.08 17.48 -13.35
C PHE A 323 -4.85 16.83 -11.98
N ASP A 324 -4.94 15.50 -11.94
CA ASP A 324 -4.74 14.70 -10.73
C ASP A 324 -3.76 13.57 -11.04
N THR A 325 -2.58 13.62 -10.45
CA THR A 325 -1.49 12.68 -10.72
C THR A 325 -1.82 11.25 -10.27
N MET A 326 -2.67 11.08 -9.26
CA MET A 326 -3.20 9.77 -8.89
C MET A 326 -4.03 9.17 -10.03
N LEU A 327 -4.92 9.98 -10.64
CA LEU A 327 -5.76 9.54 -11.76
C LEU A 327 -4.97 9.38 -13.06
N GLU A 328 -3.98 10.25 -13.32
CA GLU A 328 -3.07 10.08 -14.47
C GLU A 328 -2.39 8.72 -14.44
N SER A 329 -1.81 8.37 -13.29
CA SER A 329 -1.17 7.08 -13.09
C SER A 329 -2.17 5.92 -13.16
N TYR A 330 -3.34 6.05 -12.55
CA TYR A 330 -4.36 5.02 -12.56
C TYR A 330 -4.86 4.69 -13.96
N VAL A 331 -5.16 5.72 -14.77
CA VAL A 331 -5.61 5.55 -16.15
C VAL A 331 -4.50 5.01 -17.04
N LEU A 332 -3.26 5.46 -16.83
CA LEU A 332 -2.09 5.00 -17.59
C LEU A 332 -1.82 3.50 -17.36
N ASN A 333 -1.80 3.07 -16.09
CA ASN A 333 -1.62 1.67 -15.72
C ASN A 333 -2.13 1.40 -14.30
N SER A 334 -3.37 0.95 -14.18
CA SER A 334 -4.07 0.73 -12.89
C SER A 334 -3.43 -0.32 -11.98
N THR A 335 -2.48 -1.10 -12.48
CA THR A 335 -1.82 -2.19 -11.72
C THR A 335 -0.33 -1.98 -11.51
N ALA A 336 0.25 -0.87 -12.01
CA ALA A 336 1.70 -0.64 -11.95
C ALA A 336 2.20 -0.48 -10.52
N THR A 337 1.44 0.24 -9.68
CA THR A 337 1.84 0.55 -8.31
C THR A 337 0.61 0.92 -7.47
N ARG A 338 0.83 1.21 -6.19
CA ARG A 338 -0.15 1.94 -5.37
C ARG A 338 -0.14 3.39 -5.84
N HIS A 339 -1.27 3.96 -6.23
CA HIS A 339 -1.33 5.30 -6.80
C HIS A 339 -1.22 6.43 -5.75
N ASN A 340 -0.63 6.16 -4.58
CA ASN A 340 -0.24 7.19 -3.62
C ASN A 340 1.08 7.84 -4.04
N MET A 341 1.35 9.04 -3.56
CA MET A 341 2.47 9.87 -3.98
C MET A 341 3.83 9.19 -3.80
N ASP A 342 4.07 8.57 -2.63
CA ASP A 342 5.33 7.89 -2.34
C ASP A 342 5.66 6.80 -3.35
N ALA A 343 4.68 5.91 -3.62
CA ALA A 343 4.85 4.82 -4.57
C ALA A 343 5.01 5.34 -6.00
N LEU A 344 4.33 6.43 -6.37
CA LEU A 344 4.48 7.07 -7.68
C LEU A 344 5.85 7.73 -7.83
N ALA A 345 6.33 8.43 -6.80
CA ALA A 345 7.65 9.07 -6.79
C ALA A 345 8.77 8.02 -6.92
N GLU A 346 8.67 6.92 -6.17
CA GLU A 346 9.63 5.83 -6.26
C GLU A 346 9.61 5.18 -7.64
N PHE A 347 8.42 4.88 -8.17
CA PHE A 347 8.26 4.13 -9.42
C PHE A 347 8.61 4.97 -10.66
N TYR A 348 8.12 6.21 -10.76
CA TYR A 348 8.27 7.04 -11.97
C TYR A 348 9.44 8.02 -11.91
N LEU A 349 9.83 8.48 -10.71
CA LEU A 349 10.88 9.47 -10.54
C LEU A 349 12.16 8.88 -9.93
N GLY A 350 12.13 7.63 -9.44
CA GLY A 350 13.26 7.00 -8.75
C GLY A 350 13.66 7.74 -7.46
N ARG A 351 12.68 8.41 -6.80
CA ARG A 351 12.90 9.23 -5.60
C ARG A 351 12.13 8.67 -4.42
N SER A 352 12.81 8.57 -3.27
CA SER A 352 12.15 8.37 -1.98
C SER A 352 11.68 9.71 -1.45
N THR A 353 10.47 9.76 -0.92
CA THR A 353 9.84 10.91 -0.27
C THR A 353 9.90 10.79 1.25
N VAL A 354 9.65 11.88 1.95
CA VAL A 354 9.49 11.87 3.41
C VAL A 354 8.07 11.38 3.72
N HIS A 355 7.94 10.29 4.48
CA HIS A 355 6.61 9.82 4.86
C HIS A 355 6.03 10.62 6.03
N PHE A 356 4.73 10.81 6.05
CA PHE A 356 4.05 11.53 7.15
C PHE A 356 4.36 10.93 8.54
N GLU A 357 4.50 9.60 8.62
CA GLU A 357 4.84 8.91 9.86
C GLU A 357 6.25 9.23 10.39
N ASP A 358 7.16 9.65 9.52
CA ASP A 358 8.54 10.02 9.91
C ASP A 358 8.58 11.38 10.62
N ILE A 359 7.65 12.27 10.29
CA ILE A 359 7.55 13.61 10.89
C ILE A 359 6.51 13.69 12.00
N ALA A 360 5.45 12.89 11.96
CA ALA A 360 4.34 12.90 12.91
C ALA A 360 4.40 11.79 13.96
N GLY A 361 5.23 10.73 13.74
CA GLY A 361 5.24 9.52 14.55
C GLY A 361 4.09 8.57 14.21
N LYS A 362 3.95 7.47 14.98
CA LYS A 362 3.02 6.37 14.68
C LYS A 362 2.06 6.07 15.83
N GLY A 363 0.89 5.54 15.49
CA GLY A 363 -0.10 5.00 16.43
C GLY A 363 -0.81 6.04 17.26
N ALA A 364 -1.23 5.70 18.48
CA ALA A 364 -2.08 6.55 19.33
C ALA A 364 -1.43 7.88 19.80
N LYS A 365 -0.15 8.06 19.56
CA LYS A 365 0.60 9.29 19.89
C LYS A 365 1.03 10.05 18.63
N GLN A 366 0.54 9.67 17.47
CA GLN A 366 0.82 10.37 16.22
C GLN A 366 0.29 11.80 16.31
N LEU A 367 1.13 12.76 15.95
CA LEU A 367 0.76 14.18 15.91
C LEU A 367 -0.14 14.45 14.71
N THR A 368 -1.02 15.43 14.85
CA THR A 368 -1.70 16.04 13.72
C THR A 368 -0.79 17.10 13.08
N PHE A 369 -1.04 17.44 11.81
CA PHE A 369 -0.11 18.29 11.04
C PHE A 369 0.12 19.66 11.69
N ASN A 370 -0.89 20.28 12.30
CA ASN A 370 -0.79 21.54 13.04
C ASN A 370 0.17 21.50 14.25
N GLN A 371 0.53 20.30 14.72
CA GLN A 371 1.43 20.09 15.86
C GLN A 371 2.89 19.86 15.42
N ILE A 372 3.15 19.75 14.12
CA ILE A 372 4.51 19.59 13.56
C ILE A 372 5.16 20.98 13.48
N THR A 373 6.46 21.05 13.78
CA THR A 373 7.21 22.31 13.72
C THR A 373 7.30 22.84 12.30
N LEU A 374 7.30 24.18 12.13
CA LEU A 374 7.20 24.80 10.80
C LEU A 374 8.38 24.47 9.87
N ASP A 375 9.57 24.29 10.40
CA ASP A 375 10.74 23.88 9.63
C ASP A 375 10.56 22.50 9.00
N VAL A 376 10.07 21.54 9.78
CA VAL A 376 9.80 20.17 9.31
C VAL A 376 8.58 20.14 8.38
N ALA A 377 7.51 20.85 8.76
CA ALA A 377 6.28 20.91 7.97
C ALA A 377 6.49 21.58 6.61
N ALA A 378 7.34 22.62 6.55
CA ALA A 378 7.62 23.33 5.31
C ALA A 378 8.37 22.45 4.29
N ASP A 379 9.38 21.71 4.76
CA ASP A 379 10.13 20.80 3.88
C ASP A 379 9.24 19.67 3.36
N TYR A 380 8.41 19.10 4.23
CA TYR A 380 7.46 18.04 3.86
C TYR A 380 6.43 18.55 2.83
N ALA A 381 5.67 19.59 3.16
CA ALA A 381 4.59 20.10 2.32
C ALA A 381 5.10 20.66 0.97
N ALA A 382 6.27 21.31 0.96
CA ALA A 382 6.89 21.78 -0.27
C ALA A 382 7.39 20.62 -1.14
N GLU A 383 7.90 19.53 -0.52
CA GLU A 383 8.26 18.32 -1.27
C GLU A 383 7.04 17.70 -1.94
N ASP A 384 5.90 17.61 -1.25
CA ASP A 384 4.66 17.03 -1.78
C ASP A 384 4.17 17.80 -3.02
N ALA A 385 4.17 19.12 -2.98
CA ALA A 385 3.82 19.95 -4.14
C ALA A 385 4.83 19.80 -5.29
N ASP A 386 6.13 19.77 -5.00
CA ASP A 386 7.20 19.59 -6.00
C ASP A 386 7.10 18.22 -6.68
N ILE A 387 6.93 17.17 -5.91
CA ILE A 387 6.76 15.80 -6.43
C ILE A 387 5.49 15.70 -7.28
N THR A 388 4.39 16.30 -6.85
CA THR A 388 3.14 16.34 -7.61
C THR A 388 3.34 16.98 -8.98
N LEU A 389 4.05 18.11 -9.06
CA LEU A 389 4.36 18.76 -10.33
C LEU A 389 5.26 17.89 -11.22
N GLN A 390 6.30 17.28 -10.66
CA GLN A 390 7.22 16.41 -11.41
C GLN A 390 6.51 15.15 -11.92
N LEU A 391 5.62 14.55 -11.12
CA LEU A 391 4.80 13.41 -11.54
C LEU A 391 3.92 13.77 -12.72
N HIS A 392 3.22 14.91 -12.67
CA HIS A 392 2.41 15.38 -13.80
C HIS A 392 3.26 15.56 -15.08
N GLN A 393 4.40 16.21 -14.97
CA GLN A 393 5.30 16.41 -16.10
C GLN A 393 5.85 15.11 -16.70
N HIS A 394 5.93 14.07 -15.89
CA HIS A 394 6.34 12.73 -16.35
C HIS A 394 5.15 11.94 -16.92
N LEU A 395 4.02 11.90 -16.23
CA LEU A 395 2.88 11.04 -16.56
C LEU A 395 2.06 11.57 -17.75
N MET A 396 1.85 12.88 -17.82
CA MET A 396 1.01 13.48 -18.86
C MET A 396 1.50 13.22 -20.29
N PRO A 397 2.81 13.32 -20.61
CA PRO A 397 3.33 12.92 -21.91
C PRO A 397 3.09 11.44 -22.25
N LEU A 398 3.22 10.54 -21.27
CA LEU A 398 2.95 9.12 -21.45
C LEU A 398 1.47 8.85 -21.74
N LEU A 399 0.58 9.58 -21.08
CA LEU A 399 -0.86 9.50 -21.28
C LEU A 399 -1.25 10.04 -22.67
N GLN A 400 -0.65 11.17 -23.09
CA GLN A 400 -0.86 11.77 -24.42
C GLN A 400 -0.35 10.88 -25.57
N ALA A 401 0.65 10.04 -25.31
CA ALA A 401 1.08 9.04 -26.28
C ALA A 401 0.06 7.93 -26.52
N GLN A 402 -0.99 7.84 -25.68
CA GLN A 402 -2.06 6.85 -25.75
C GLN A 402 -3.45 7.54 -25.86
N PRO A 403 -3.89 7.95 -27.07
CA PRO A 403 -5.05 8.82 -27.27
C PRO A 403 -6.36 8.31 -26.63
N SER A 404 -6.59 6.99 -26.57
CA SER A 404 -7.77 6.41 -25.94
C SER A 404 -7.77 6.60 -24.42
N LEU A 405 -6.60 6.48 -23.78
CA LEU A 405 -6.45 6.69 -22.33
C LEU A 405 -6.54 8.17 -22.00
N GLU A 406 -5.89 9.04 -22.78
CA GLU A 406 -6.00 10.49 -22.62
C GLU A 406 -7.46 10.94 -22.74
N GLN A 407 -8.19 10.40 -23.70
CA GLN A 407 -9.62 10.70 -23.86
C GLN A 407 -10.44 10.28 -22.63
N THR A 408 -10.21 9.07 -22.11
CA THR A 408 -10.86 8.57 -20.89
C THR A 408 -10.55 9.49 -19.71
N PHE A 409 -9.29 9.78 -19.48
CA PHE A 409 -8.85 10.68 -18.43
C PHE A 409 -9.52 12.05 -18.49
N ARG A 410 -9.48 12.72 -19.66
CA ARG A 410 -10.01 14.08 -19.81
C ARG A 410 -11.53 14.17 -19.87
N GLN A 411 -12.21 13.15 -20.40
CA GLN A 411 -13.64 13.21 -20.63
C GLN A 411 -14.47 12.49 -19.56
N ILE A 412 -13.85 11.57 -18.79
CA ILE A 412 -14.55 10.78 -17.78
C ILE A 412 -13.95 11.05 -16.40
N ASP A 413 -12.67 10.69 -16.17
CA ASP A 413 -12.12 10.66 -14.82
C ASP A 413 -11.97 12.07 -14.22
N MET A 414 -11.37 13.01 -14.94
CA MET A 414 -11.19 14.37 -14.41
C MET A 414 -12.52 15.11 -14.16
N PRO A 415 -13.53 15.07 -15.05
CA PRO A 415 -14.84 15.65 -14.74
C PRO A 415 -15.53 15.03 -13.52
N LEU A 416 -15.31 13.73 -13.25
CA LEU A 416 -15.88 13.05 -12.09
C LEU A 416 -15.32 13.58 -10.77
N VAL A 417 -14.10 14.09 -10.71
CA VAL A 417 -13.48 14.64 -9.47
C VAL A 417 -14.39 15.69 -8.83
N ALA A 418 -14.81 16.68 -9.61
CA ALA A 418 -15.67 17.76 -9.12
C ALA A 418 -17.09 17.26 -8.73
N ILE A 419 -17.63 16.33 -9.50
CA ILE A 419 -18.96 15.74 -9.24
C ILE A 419 -18.92 14.93 -7.95
N LEU A 420 -17.93 14.05 -7.79
CA LEU A 420 -17.78 13.23 -6.59
C LEU A 420 -17.53 14.07 -5.35
N SER A 421 -16.65 15.10 -5.44
CA SER A 421 -16.46 16.06 -4.34
C SER A 421 -17.79 16.72 -3.94
N ALA A 422 -18.62 17.11 -4.89
CA ALA A 422 -19.91 17.74 -4.59
C ALA A 422 -20.91 16.77 -3.96
N VAL A 423 -21.02 15.55 -4.47
CA VAL A 423 -21.93 14.50 -3.97
C VAL A 423 -21.52 14.06 -2.56
N GLU A 424 -20.25 13.72 -2.36
CA GLU A 424 -19.73 13.26 -1.08
C GLU A 424 -19.87 14.31 0.03
N ARG A 425 -19.70 15.60 -0.28
CA ARG A 425 -19.92 16.70 0.68
C ARG A 425 -21.40 16.85 1.09
N GLN A 426 -22.33 16.29 0.34
CA GLN A 426 -23.75 16.25 0.71
C GLN A 426 -24.11 15.00 1.52
N GLY A 427 -23.16 14.09 1.76
CA GLY A 427 -23.33 12.90 2.58
C GLY A 427 -23.88 11.69 1.80
N ALA A 428 -23.71 11.65 0.49
CA ALA A 428 -24.13 10.53 -0.38
C ALA A 428 -22.96 9.56 -0.66
#